data_6234712c3cf49373bb3a1f242bcfd2a3
#
_entry.id   6234712c3cf49373bb3a1f242bcfd2a3
#
_cell.length_a   1.000
_cell.length_b   1.000
_cell.length_c   1.000
_cell.angle_alpha   90.00
_cell.angle_beta   90.00
_cell.angle_gamma   90.00
#
_symmetry.space_group_name_H-M   'P 1'
#
loop_
_entity.id
_entity.type
_entity.pdbx_description
1 polymer ?
#
loop_
_entity_poly.entity_id
_entity_poly.type
_entity_poly.pdbx_seq_one_letter_code
_entity_poly.pdbx_strand_id
1 'polypeptide(L)'
;MKAVKEMASWEVEKVRADFPVLSREVNGKPLVYLDNSASSQVPQTVIDRTSKYLAEEHSNIHRGVHYLSQDATTAYEAAREKVKRFINAAEAKECIFVRGTTEGINLVAYSFGRKFVGEGDEIILSQMEHHSNIVPWQIVAEERGAKIRVIPMNERGELIIEEYDKLLNERTKIVAVAHVSNSLGTVNPIKEMIATAHKFGVPVLVDAAQSVPHFPVDVQDLDADFFVFSGHKMFAPTASGILYGKREWL
;
A
#
# COMPACT_ATOMS: atom_id res chain seq x y z
N MET A 1 33.67 -7.30 -21.00
CA MET A 1 32.48 -8.17 -20.93
C MET A 1 32.36 -8.68 -19.49
N LYS A 2 31.44 -8.14 -18.69
CA LYS A 2 31.15 -8.67 -17.34
C LYS A 2 30.27 -9.91 -17.52
N ALA A 3 30.70 -11.03 -16.92
CA ALA A 3 29.96 -12.27 -16.95
C ALA A 3 28.52 -12.04 -16.48
N VAL A 4 27.55 -12.44 -17.29
CA VAL A 4 26.15 -12.59 -16.90
C VAL A 4 26.17 -13.68 -15.82
N LYS A 5 25.86 -13.29 -14.56
CA LYS A 5 25.65 -14.22 -13.48
C LYS A 5 24.51 -15.14 -13.92
N GLU A 6 24.80 -16.44 -14.05
CA GLU A 6 23.76 -17.45 -14.28
C GLU A 6 22.67 -17.26 -13.22
N MET A 7 21.51 -16.81 -13.66
CA MET A 7 20.32 -16.81 -12.81
C MET A 7 20.02 -18.28 -12.51
N ALA A 8 20.03 -18.65 -11.23
CA ALA A 8 19.57 -19.97 -10.81
C ALA A 8 18.23 -20.26 -11.50
N SER A 9 18.11 -21.45 -12.11
CA SER A 9 16.90 -21.83 -12.83
C SER A 9 15.69 -21.72 -11.87
N TRP A 10 14.69 -20.94 -12.27
CA TRP A 10 13.45 -20.81 -11.52
C TRP A 10 12.70 -22.14 -11.52
N GLU A 11 12.62 -22.80 -10.36
CA GLU A 11 11.94 -24.07 -10.18
C GLU A 11 10.48 -23.83 -9.74
N VAL A 12 9.57 -23.72 -10.70
CA VAL A 12 8.15 -23.40 -10.48
C VAL A 12 7.50 -24.36 -9.49
N GLU A 13 7.73 -25.67 -9.64
CA GLU A 13 7.12 -26.69 -8.78
C GLU A 13 7.59 -26.59 -7.33
N LYS A 14 8.82 -26.20 -7.11
CA LYS A 14 9.37 -25.98 -5.77
C LYS A 14 8.68 -24.78 -5.09
N VAL A 15 8.49 -23.67 -5.82
CA VAL A 15 7.76 -22.50 -5.31
C VAL A 15 6.29 -22.84 -5.08
N ARG A 16 5.64 -23.58 -6.00
CA ARG A 16 4.25 -24.01 -5.83
C ARG A 16 4.02 -24.84 -4.58
N ALA A 17 4.99 -25.68 -4.21
CA ALA A 17 4.91 -26.52 -3.02
C ALA A 17 4.82 -25.73 -1.71
N ASP A 18 5.28 -24.46 -1.68
CA ASP A 18 5.16 -23.59 -0.53
C ASP A 18 3.70 -23.12 -0.28
N PHE A 19 2.81 -23.27 -1.27
CA PHE A 19 1.43 -22.81 -1.23
C PHE A 19 0.45 -23.99 -1.19
N PRO A 20 -0.02 -24.43 0.00
CA PRO A 20 -0.83 -25.66 0.13
C PRO A 20 -2.11 -25.65 -0.70
N VAL A 21 -2.74 -24.49 -0.88
CA VAL A 21 -3.97 -24.37 -1.68
C VAL A 21 -3.77 -24.76 -3.15
N LEU A 22 -2.56 -24.63 -3.69
CA LEU A 22 -2.25 -24.96 -5.09
C LEU A 22 -2.16 -26.47 -5.36
N SER A 23 -2.16 -27.31 -4.31
CA SER A 23 -2.24 -28.78 -4.42
C SER A 23 -3.67 -29.29 -4.60
N ARG A 24 -4.68 -28.42 -4.52
CA ARG A 24 -6.09 -28.81 -4.66
C ARG A 24 -6.44 -29.14 -6.09
N GLU A 25 -7.43 -30.02 -6.21
CA GLU A 25 -8.13 -30.28 -7.49
C GLU A 25 -9.51 -29.62 -7.52
N VAL A 26 -9.88 -29.14 -8.68
CA VAL A 26 -11.22 -28.57 -8.96
C VAL A 26 -11.76 -29.28 -10.21
N ASN A 27 -12.92 -29.91 -10.09
CA ASN A 27 -13.53 -30.69 -11.17
C ASN A 27 -12.59 -31.77 -11.76
N GLY A 28 -11.80 -32.43 -10.91
CA GLY A 28 -10.84 -33.48 -11.30
C GLY A 28 -9.60 -32.98 -12.05
N LYS A 29 -9.29 -31.68 -11.96
CA LYS A 29 -8.11 -31.06 -12.57
C LYS A 29 -7.33 -30.25 -11.53
N PRO A 30 -6.01 -30.14 -11.64
CA PRO A 30 -5.21 -29.29 -10.78
C PRO A 30 -5.74 -27.84 -10.78
N LEU A 31 -5.77 -27.22 -9.59
CA LEU A 31 -6.17 -25.81 -9.44
C LEU A 31 -5.27 -24.90 -10.25
N VAL A 32 -5.88 -24.05 -11.08
CA VAL A 32 -5.26 -22.89 -11.72
C VAL A 32 -5.82 -21.63 -11.08
N TYR A 33 -4.98 -20.83 -10.44
CA TYR A 33 -5.36 -19.59 -9.80
C TYR A 33 -4.64 -18.41 -10.45
N LEU A 34 -5.39 -17.50 -11.08
CA LEU A 34 -4.85 -16.38 -11.88
C LEU A 34 -5.33 -15.00 -11.37
N ASP A 35 -5.92 -14.95 -10.17
CA ASP A 35 -6.51 -13.73 -9.60
C ASP A 35 -5.66 -13.12 -8.47
N ASN A 36 -4.33 -13.13 -8.64
CA ASN A 36 -3.40 -12.61 -7.61
C ASN A 36 -3.47 -11.09 -7.44
N SER A 37 -3.95 -10.35 -8.44
CA SER A 37 -4.17 -8.91 -8.34
C SER A 37 -5.30 -8.55 -7.35
N ALA A 38 -6.26 -9.46 -7.17
CA ALA A 38 -7.30 -9.33 -6.16
C ALA A 38 -6.80 -9.77 -4.77
N SER A 39 -6.17 -10.97 -4.68
CA SER A 39 -5.57 -11.49 -3.45
C SER A 39 -4.56 -12.59 -3.77
N SER A 40 -3.38 -12.57 -3.19
CA SER A 40 -2.41 -13.65 -3.32
C SER A 40 -2.74 -14.82 -2.38
N GLN A 41 -2.27 -16.01 -2.74
CA GLN A 41 -2.37 -17.18 -1.85
C GLN A 41 -1.35 -17.09 -0.71
N VAL A 42 -1.66 -17.74 0.42
CA VAL A 42 -0.84 -17.68 1.63
C VAL A 42 0.11 -18.88 1.66
N PRO A 43 1.43 -18.68 1.82
CA PRO A 43 2.39 -19.78 1.90
C PRO A 43 2.33 -20.46 3.27
N GLN A 44 2.76 -21.74 3.34
CA GLN A 44 2.74 -22.56 4.55
C GLN A 44 3.46 -21.88 5.72
N THR A 45 4.59 -21.24 5.49
CA THR A 45 5.35 -20.54 6.54
C THR A 45 4.55 -19.42 7.24
N VAL A 46 3.68 -18.74 6.52
CA VAL A 46 2.79 -17.69 7.07
C VAL A 46 1.62 -18.32 7.82
N ILE A 47 1.07 -19.43 7.30
CA ILE A 47 0.03 -20.20 7.99
C ILE A 47 0.57 -20.70 9.34
N ASP A 48 1.74 -21.33 9.34
CA ASP A 48 2.39 -21.87 10.54
C ASP A 48 2.69 -20.77 11.56
N ARG A 49 3.21 -19.62 11.09
CA ARG A 49 3.51 -18.47 11.96
C ARG A 49 2.24 -17.91 12.61
N THR A 50 1.14 -17.84 11.87
CA THR A 50 -0.15 -17.38 12.38
C THR A 50 -0.71 -18.37 13.38
N SER A 51 -0.69 -19.66 13.07
CA SER A 51 -1.15 -20.73 13.96
C SER A 51 -0.36 -20.78 15.27
N LYS A 52 0.96 -20.65 15.19
CA LYS A 52 1.84 -20.59 16.36
C LYS A 52 1.51 -19.39 17.25
N TYR A 53 1.32 -18.21 16.67
CA TYR A 53 0.95 -17.01 17.45
C TYR A 53 -0.37 -17.25 18.23
N LEU A 54 -1.39 -17.77 17.56
CA LEU A 54 -2.70 -18.01 18.19
C LEU A 54 -2.65 -19.09 19.26
N ALA A 55 -1.85 -20.14 19.06
CA ALA A 55 -1.77 -21.28 19.97
C ALA A 55 -0.86 -21.03 21.18
N GLU A 56 0.22 -20.26 21.03
CA GLU A 56 1.31 -20.24 22.01
C GLU A 56 1.69 -18.83 22.50
N GLU A 57 1.43 -17.77 21.70
CA GLU A 57 2.02 -16.44 21.93
C GLU A 57 0.99 -15.33 22.12
N HIS A 58 -0.32 -15.64 21.92
CA HIS A 58 -1.37 -14.61 21.93
C HIS A 58 -1.47 -13.87 23.25
N SER A 59 -1.27 -12.55 23.21
CA SER A 59 -1.44 -11.64 24.35
C SER A 59 -1.65 -10.21 23.86
N ASN A 60 -2.11 -9.33 24.75
CA ASN A 60 -2.10 -7.89 24.45
C ASN A 60 -0.66 -7.34 24.43
N ILE A 61 -0.44 -6.30 23.64
CA ILE A 61 0.85 -5.66 23.47
C ILE A 61 0.91 -4.34 24.23
N HIS A 62 2.14 -3.89 24.60
CA HIS A 62 2.49 -2.58 25.21
C HIS A 62 1.97 -2.29 26.63
N ARG A 63 1.09 -3.10 27.22
CA ARG A 63 0.45 -2.81 28.51
C ARG A 63 0.66 -3.86 29.60
N GLY A 64 1.01 -5.07 29.24
CA GLY A 64 1.22 -6.16 30.20
C GLY A 64 2.66 -6.22 30.69
N VAL A 65 2.84 -6.55 31.96
CA VAL A 65 4.17 -6.76 32.58
C VAL A 65 4.57 -8.22 32.67
N HIS A 66 3.67 -9.14 32.24
CA HIS A 66 3.92 -10.58 32.24
C HIS A 66 4.61 -11.05 30.95
N TYR A 67 5.20 -12.24 31.00
CA TYR A 67 6.01 -12.82 29.94
C TYR A 67 5.36 -12.77 28.55
N LEU A 68 4.13 -13.29 28.39
CA LEU A 68 3.46 -13.32 27.08
C LEU A 68 3.24 -11.94 26.49
N SER A 69 2.95 -10.91 27.30
CA SER A 69 2.77 -9.55 26.79
C SER A 69 4.09 -8.93 26.32
N GLN A 70 5.18 -9.22 27.04
CA GLN A 70 6.52 -8.74 26.66
C GLN A 70 6.97 -9.43 25.35
N ASP A 71 6.78 -10.74 25.25
CA ASP A 71 7.13 -11.51 24.05
C ASP A 71 6.32 -11.06 22.82
N ALA A 72 5.00 -10.93 22.96
CA ALA A 72 4.14 -10.41 21.90
C ALA A 72 4.50 -8.98 21.50
N THR A 73 4.85 -8.10 22.43
CA THR A 73 5.31 -6.74 22.16
C THR A 73 6.62 -6.75 21.37
N THR A 74 7.58 -7.57 21.79
CA THR A 74 8.86 -7.73 21.10
C THR A 74 8.66 -8.20 19.66
N ALA A 75 7.82 -9.21 19.45
CA ALA A 75 7.50 -9.73 18.12
C ALA A 75 6.82 -8.68 17.23
N TYR A 76 5.89 -7.89 17.80
CA TYR A 76 5.18 -6.82 17.10
C TYR A 76 6.15 -5.71 16.65
N GLU A 77 7.02 -5.24 17.54
CA GLU A 77 7.99 -4.18 17.18
C GLU A 77 9.06 -4.71 16.21
N ALA A 78 9.47 -5.97 16.33
CA ALA A 78 10.36 -6.60 15.37
C ALA A 78 9.72 -6.69 13.96
N ALA A 79 8.40 -6.93 13.88
CA ALA A 79 7.67 -6.89 12.61
C ALA A 79 7.64 -5.47 12.02
N ARG A 80 7.42 -4.43 12.85
CA ARG A 80 7.46 -3.03 12.44
C ARG A 80 8.83 -2.63 11.88
N GLU A 81 9.91 -3.05 12.54
CA GLU A 81 11.28 -2.83 12.06
C GLU A 81 11.58 -3.56 10.74
N LYS A 82 10.98 -4.73 10.50
CA LYS A 82 11.08 -5.41 9.19
C LYS A 82 10.38 -4.62 8.10
N VAL A 83 9.16 -4.12 8.37
CA VAL A 83 8.40 -3.28 7.44
C VAL A 83 9.18 -2.00 7.11
N LYS A 84 9.69 -1.30 8.13
CA LYS A 84 10.54 -0.12 7.96
C LYS A 84 11.67 -0.37 6.96
N ARG A 85 12.43 -1.47 7.15
CA ARG A 85 13.54 -1.83 6.25
C ARG A 85 13.06 -2.23 4.86
N PHE A 86 11.90 -2.89 4.77
CA PHE A 86 11.35 -3.38 3.52
C PHE A 86 10.96 -2.26 2.55
N ILE A 87 10.41 -1.16 3.07
CA ILE A 87 10.04 0.01 2.28
C ILE A 87 11.05 1.15 2.38
N ASN A 88 12.18 0.96 3.08
CA ASN A 88 13.21 1.96 3.38
C ASN A 88 12.66 3.22 4.07
N ALA A 89 11.75 3.06 5.05
CA ALA A 89 11.31 4.19 5.87
C ALA A 89 12.43 4.67 6.81
N ALA A 90 12.45 5.95 7.16
CA ALA A 90 13.48 6.54 8.04
C ALA A 90 13.32 6.07 9.48
N GLU A 91 12.08 6.04 9.99
CA GLU A 91 11.77 5.61 11.35
C GLU A 91 10.69 4.52 11.38
N ALA A 92 10.79 3.59 12.35
CA ALA A 92 9.75 2.58 12.53
C ALA A 92 8.36 3.18 12.86
N LYS A 93 8.35 4.34 13.52
CA LYS A 93 7.12 5.05 13.88
C LYS A 93 6.32 5.55 12.68
N GLU A 94 6.97 5.70 11.52
CA GLU A 94 6.32 6.05 10.27
C GLU A 94 5.51 4.90 9.68
N CYS A 95 5.72 3.67 10.17
CA CYS A 95 5.00 2.47 9.74
C CYS A 95 3.85 2.16 10.70
N ILE A 96 2.63 2.40 10.26
CA ILE A 96 1.40 2.19 11.03
C ILE A 96 0.73 0.92 10.54
N PHE A 97 0.49 -0.06 11.42
CA PHE A 97 -0.29 -1.25 11.09
C PHE A 97 -1.76 -0.90 10.95
N VAL A 98 -2.32 -1.28 9.81
CA VAL A 98 -3.73 -1.14 9.46
C VAL A 98 -4.27 -2.47 8.93
N ARG A 99 -5.59 -2.59 8.74
CA ARG A 99 -6.21 -3.82 8.22
C ARG A 99 -6.09 -3.96 6.69
N GLY A 100 -5.55 -2.95 6.01
CA GLY A 100 -5.34 -2.94 4.56
C GLY A 100 -5.33 -1.53 4.00
N THR A 101 -5.10 -1.41 2.69
CA THR A 101 -5.05 -0.13 1.95
C THR A 101 -6.28 0.72 2.19
N THR A 102 -7.49 0.13 2.15
CA THR A 102 -8.74 0.84 2.38
C THR A 102 -8.78 1.55 3.73
N GLU A 103 -8.37 0.87 4.81
CA GLU A 103 -8.32 1.51 6.14
C GLU A 103 -7.24 2.59 6.20
N GLY A 104 -6.06 2.35 5.61
CA GLY A 104 -4.98 3.33 5.58
C GLY A 104 -5.39 4.62 4.87
N ILE A 105 -6.03 4.52 3.69
CA ILE A 105 -6.56 5.70 2.97
C ILE A 105 -7.64 6.40 3.78
N ASN A 106 -8.61 5.66 4.35
CA ASN A 106 -9.63 6.25 5.21
C ASN A 106 -9.01 6.97 6.42
N LEU A 107 -7.98 6.40 7.04
CA LEU A 107 -7.30 7.02 8.17
C LEU A 107 -6.69 8.38 7.77
N VAL A 108 -6.01 8.47 6.62
CA VAL A 108 -5.49 9.76 6.11
C VAL A 108 -6.64 10.70 5.75
N ALA A 109 -7.67 10.23 5.07
CA ALA A 109 -8.82 11.05 4.72
C ALA A 109 -9.53 11.63 5.97
N TYR A 110 -9.73 10.81 7.01
CA TYR A 110 -10.37 11.24 8.25
C TYR A 110 -9.50 12.15 9.12
N SER A 111 -8.17 11.93 9.17
CA SER A 111 -7.26 12.75 9.96
C SER A 111 -6.80 13.98 9.19
N PHE A 112 -5.98 13.78 8.15
CA PHE A 112 -5.43 14.84 7.32
C PHE A 112 -6.53 15.61 6.58
N GLY A 113 -7.41 14.89 5.87
CA GLY A 113 -8.47 15.52 5.06
C GLY A 113 -9.36 16.43 5.88
N ARG A 114 -9.87 15.96 7.03
CA ARG A 114 -10.70 16.79 7.90
C ARG A 114 -9.97 17.94 8.57
N LYS A 115 -8.67 17.83 8.77
CA LYS A 115 -7.85 18.88 9.41
C LYS A 115 -7.44 19.99 8.43
N PHE A 116 -7.08 19.63 7.21
CA PHE A 116 -6.41 20.54 6.27
C PHE A 116 -7.25 20.91 5.03
N VAL A 117 -8.33 20.18 4.75
CA VAL A 117 -9.23 20.47 3.63
C VAL A 117 -10.42 21.29 4.11
N GLY A 118 -10.72 22.39 3.42
CA GLY A 118 -11.82 23.32 3.70
C GLY A 118 -12.64 23.63 2.47
N GLU A 119 -13.58 24.57 2.63
CA GLU A 119 -14.49 25.00 1.55
C GLU A 119 -13.72 25.60 0.36
N GLY A 120 -14.01 25.10 -0.84
CA GLY A 120 -13.37 25.54 -2.08
C GLY A 120 -11.98 24.97 -2.34
N ASP A 121 -11.41 24.22 -1.39
CA ASP A 121 -10.15 23.49 -1.60
C ASP A 121 -10.32 22.35 -2.60
N GLU A 122 -9.20 21.82 -3.10
CA GLU A 122 -9.19 20.81 -4.13
C GLU A 122 -8.38 19.56 -3.70
N ILE A 123 -8.93 18.38 -4.03
CA ILE A 123 -8.29 17.07 -3.85
C ILE A 123 -8.09 16.49 -5.25
N ILE A 124 -6.86 16.12 -5.60
CA ILE A 124 -6.55 15.55 -6.91
C ILE A 124 -6.49 14.03 -6.81
N LEU A 125 -7.26 13.35 -7.66
CA LEU A 125 -7.24 11.91 -7.85
C LEU A 125 -6.93 11.59 -9.32
N SER A 126 -6.56 10.33 -9.64
CA SER A 126 -6.49 9.93 -11.04
C SER A 126 -7.77 9.23 -11.51
N GLN A 127 -7.97 9.17 -12.81
CA GLN A 127 -9.10 8.46 -13.42
C GLN A 127 -9.04 6.93 -13.24
N MET A 128 -7.88 6.39 -12.89
CA MET A 128 -7.65 4.95 -12.76
C MET A 128 -7.64 4.45 -11.31
N GLU A 129 -8.10 5.27 -10.35
CA GLU A 129 -8.07 4.90 -8.94
C GLU A 129 -9.01 3.73 -8.61
N HIS A 130 -8.60 2.90 -7.67
CA HIS A 130 -9.48 1.92 -7.03
C HIS A 130 -10.49 2.66 -6.13
N HIS A 131 -11.70 2.11 -5.96
CA HIS A 131 -12.75 2.71 -5.11
C HIS A 131 -12.27 3.07 -3.70
N SER A 132 -11.33 2.30 -3.13
CA SER A 132 -10.73 2.61 -1.83
C SER A 132 -9.99 3.95 -1.79
N ASN A 133 -9.53 4.45 -2.96
CA ASN A 133 -8.88 5.75 -3.11
C ASN A 133 -9.75 6.79 -3.84
N ILE A 134 -11.05 6.55 -3.96
CA ILE A 134 -12.03 7.50 -4.49
C ILE A 134 -13.02 7.90 -3.39
N VAL A 135 -13.73 6.90 -2.85
CA VAL A 135 -14.88 7.12 -1.95
C VAL A 135 -14.52 7.89 -0.68
N PRO A 136 -13.40 7.60 0.04
CA PRO A 136 -13.05 8.38 1.23
C PRO A 136 -12.85 9.86 0.94
N TRP A 137 -12.28 10.19 -0.21
CA TRP A 137 -12.06 11.57 -0.64
C TRP A 137 -13.34 12.25 -1.09
N GLN A 138 -14.30 11.53 -1.69
CA GLN A 138 -15.63 12.04 -2.00
C GLN A 138 -16.37 12.43 -0.72
N ILE A 139 -16.33 11.58 0.31
CA ILE A 139 -16.93 11.84 1.62
C ILE A 139 -16.32 13.10 2.24
N VAL A 140 -14.99 13.21 2.27
CA VAL A 140 -14.30 14.39 2.81
C VAL A 140 -14.65 15.65 2.00
N ALA A 141 -14.66 15.56 0.66
CA ALA A 141 -14.98 16.70 -0.20
C ALA A 141 -16.41 17.19 0.05
N GLU A 142 -17.38 16.29 0.17
CA GLU A 142 -18.77 16.63 0.50
C GLU A 142 -18.89 17.26 1.90
N GLU A 143 -18.28 16.65 2.93
CA GLU A 143 -18.30 17.15 4.30
C GLU A 143 -17.64 18.53 4.45
N ARG A 144 -16.62 18.82 3.65
CA ARG A 144 -15.78 20.01 3.79
C ARG A 144 -16.05 21.10 2.75
N GLY A 145 -16.95 20.87 1.80
CA GLY A 145 -17.21 21.81 0.69
C GLY A 145 -16.06 21.91 -0.31
N ALA A 146 -15.21 20.90 -0.38
CA ALA A 146 -14.09 20.82 -1.30
C ALA A 146 -14.48 20.20 -2.65
N LYS A 147 -13.57 20.26 -3.63
CA LYS A 147 -13.79 19.72 -4.97
C LYS A 147 -12.78 18.63 -5.30
N ILE A 148 -13.27 17.55 -5.92
CA ILE A 148 -12.40 16.55 -6.52
C ILE A 148 -12.04 16.98 -7.92
N ARG A 149 -10.73 16.95 -8.21
CA ARG A 149 -10.16 17.13 -9.55
C ARG A 149 -9.59 15.80 -10.01
N VAL A 150 -9.79 15.47 -11.29
CA VAL A 150 -9.39 14.15 -11.80
C VAL A 150 -8.35 14.31 -12.90
N ILE A 151 -7.22 13.65 -12.74
CA ILE A 151 -6.18 13.51 -13.77
C ILE A 151 -6.72 12.55 -14.83
N PRO A 152 -6.90 12.98 -16.08
CA PRO A 152 -7.38 12.10 -17.13
C PRO A 152 -6.32 11.10 -17.57
N MET A 153 -6.76 10.01 -18.22
CA MET A 153 -5.88 9.06 -18.90
C MET A 153 -6.14 9.06 -20.40
N ASN A 154 -5.14 8.66 -21.16
CA ASN A 154 -5.25 8.50 -22.62
C ASN A 154 -5.82 7.10 -22.99
N GLU A 155 -6.02 6.86 -24.29
CA GLU A 155 -6.54 5.56 -24.81
C GLU A 155 -5.59 4.38 -24.52
N ARG A 156 -4.32 4.62 -24.20
CA ARG A 156 -3.35 3.59 -23.81
C ARG A 156 -3.40 3.27 -22.32
N GLY A 157 -4.26 3.96 -21.54
CA GLY A 157 -4.36 3.78 -20.12
C GLY A 157 -3.20 4.42 -19.34
N GLU A 158 -2.58 5.47 -19.87
CA GLU A 158 -1.51 6.24 -19.22
C GLU A 158 -2.08 7.58 -18.75
N LEU A 159 -1.66 8.06 -17.57
CA LEU A 159 -2.04 9.38 -17.08
C LEU A 159 -1.47 10.49 -17.98
N ILE A 160 -2.27 11.50 -18.25
CA ILE A 160 -1.85 12.68 -19.02
C ILE A 160 -1.20 13.67 -18.06
N ILE A 161 0.13 13.63 -17.96
CA ILE A 161 0.90 14.38 -16.96
C ILE A 161 0.80 15.90 -17.19
N GLU A 162 0.69 16.34 -18.44
CA GLU A 162 0.47 17.75 -18.76
C GLU A 162 -0.86 18.29 -18.22
N GLU A 163 -1.88 17.43 -18.09
CA GLU A 163 -3.15 17.81 -17.45
C GLU A 163 -3.02 17.81 -15.92
N TYR A 164 -2.24 16.85 -15.35
CA TYR A 164 -1.92 16.86 -13.93
C TYR A 164 -1.26 18.17 -13.49
N ASP A 165 -0.26 18.63 -14.24
CA ASP A 165 0.47 19.89 -13.95
C ASP A 165 -0.47 21.09 -13.92
N LYS A 166 -1.50 21.11 -14.79
CA LYS A 166 -2.51 22.19 -14.83
C LYS A 166 -3.51 22.14 -13.68
N LEU A 167 -3.71 20.99 -13.05
CA LEU A 167 -4.62 20.83 -11.92
C LEU A 167 -4.04 21.38 -10.62
N LEU A 168 -2.70 21.37 -10.47
CA LEU A 168 -2.03 21.84 -9.25
C LEU A 168 -2.14 23.37 -9.12
N ASN A 169 -2.63 23.83 -7.98
CA ASN A 169 -2.79 25.24 -7.66
C ASN A 169 -2.83 25.46 -6.13
N GLU A 170 -2.94 26.71 -5.69
CA GLU A 170 -2.93 27.10 -4.27
C GLU A 170 -4.06 26.48 -3.43
N ARG A 171 -5.14 26.04 -4.06
CA ARG A 171 -6.27 25.36 -3.39
C ARG A 171 -6.06 23.86 -3.29
N THR A 172 -5.11 23.29 -3.99
CA THR A 172 -4.81 21.84 -3.90
C THR A 172 -4.26 21.52 -2.52
N LYS A 173 -4.88 20.58 -1.79
CA LYS A 173 -4.47 20.18 -0.45
C LYS A 173 -3.82 18.80 -0.39
N ILE A 174 -4.17 17.92 -1.29
CA ILE A 174 -3.58 16.60 -1.39
C ILE A 174 -3.77 16.03 -2.80
N VAL A 175 -2.79 15.23 -3.22
CA VAL A 175 -2.90 14.34 -4.39
C VAL A 175 -2.96 12.91 -3.86
N ALA A 176 -3.92 12.09 -4.31
CA ALA A 176 -4.01 10.69 -3.93
C ALA A 176 -4.10 9.83 -5.19
N VAL A 177 -3.04 9.05 -5.47
CA VAL A 177 -2.88 8.35 -6.74
C VAL A 177 -2.31 6.94 -6.57
N ALA A 178 -2.75 6.02 -7.44
CA ALA A 178 -2.23 4.67 -7.50
C ALA A 178 -0.83 4.65 -8.14
N HIS A 179 0.11 3.91 -7.52
CA HIS A 179 1.42 3.66 -8.12
C HIS A 179 1.32 2.73 -9.33
N VAL A 180 0.52 1.67 -9.19
CA VAL A 180 0.21 0.72 -10.27
C VAL A 180 -1.28 0.50 -10.32
N SER A 181 -1.88 0.64 -11.50
CA SER A 181 -3.30 0.39 -11.70
C SER A 181 -3.64 -1.09 -11.49
N ASN A 182 -4.66 -1.38 -10.67
CA ASN A 182 -5.14 -2.73 -10.43
C ASN A 182 -5.88 -3.35 -11.63
N SER A 183 -6.42 -2.52 -12.53
CA SER A 183 -7.18 -2.96 -13.70
C SER A 183 -6.37 -2.94 -14.99
N LEU A 184 -5.43 -2.01 -15.15
CA LEU A 184 -4.66 -1.81 -16.37
C LEU A 184 -3.21 -2.32 -16.27
N GLY A 185 -2.66 -2.40 -15.04
CA GLY A 185 -1.24 -2.71 -14.82
C GLY A 185 -0.30 -1.56 -15.17
N THR A 186 -0.82 -0.40 -15.54
CA THR A 186 -0.02 0.80 -15.82
C THR A 186 0.75 1.21 -14.57
N VAL A 187 2.06 1.42 -14.73
CA VAL A 187 2.95 1.98 -13.69
C VAL A 187 2.99 3.48 -13.88
N ASN A 188 2.48 4.23 -12.91
CA ASN A 188 2.46 5.68 -12.97
C ASN A 188 3.81 6.29 -12.55
N PRO A 189 4.21 7.45 -13.11
CA PRO A 189 5.47 8.12 -12.81
C PRO A 189 5.39 8.88 -11.46
N ILE A 190 5.20 8.12 -10.36
CA ILE A 190 4.89 8.67 -9.03
C ILE A 190 5.97 9.61 -8.52
N LYS A 191 7.25 9.30 -8.75
CA LYS A 191 8.36 10.14 -8.29
C LYS A 191 8.31 11.54 -8.89
N GLU A 192 8.05 11.64 -10.19
CA GLU A 192 7.89 12.89 -10.91
C GLU A 192 6.64 13.64 -10.46
N MET A 193 5.53 12.91 -10.25
CA MET A 193 4.27 13.48 -9.77
C MET A 193 4.43 14.07 -8.37
N ILE A 194 5.09 13.37 -7.45
CA ILE A 194 5.40 13.85 -6.10
C ILE A 194 6.27 15.11 -6.18
N ALA A 195 7.38 15.06 -6.95
CA ALA A 195 8.26 16.20 -7.10
C ALA A 195 7.55 17.45 -7.65
N THR A 196 6.53 17.26 -8.49
CA THR A 196 5.72 18.38 -9.01
C THR A 196 4.75 18.89 -7.96
N ALA A 197 4.03 18.02 -7.24
CA ALA A 197 3.13 18.42 -6.15
C ALA A 197 3.87 19.20 -5.05
N HIS A 198 5.06 18.77 -4.69
CA HIS A 198 5.88 19.41 -3.66
C HIS A 198 6.32 20.83 -4.02
N LYS A 199 6.42 21.20 -5.30
CA LYS A 199 6.65 22.60 -5.72
C LYS A 199 5.52 23.54 -5.30
N PHE A 200 4.32 22.99 -5.09
CA PHE A 200 3.14 23.70 -4.60
C PHE A 200 2.92 23.48 -3.09
N GLY A 201 3.80 22.77 -2.40
CA GLY A 201 3.63 22.40 -0.98
C GLY A 201 2.50 21.40 -0.74
N VAL A 202 2.14 20.62 -1.75
CA VAL A 202 1.02 19.65 -1.72
C VAL A 202 1.55 18.26 -1.42
N PRO A 203 1.11 17.61 -0.30
CA PRO A 203 1.48 16.24 0.01
C PRO A 203 0.80 15.23 -0.93
N VAL A 204 1.45 14.06 -1.08
CA VAL A 204 0.97 13.00 -1.95
C VAL A 204 0.76 11.69 -1.17
N LEU A 205 -0.45 11.13 -1.29
CA LEU A 205 -0.75 9.77 -0.88
C LEU A 205 -0.63 8.82 -2.07
N VAL A 206 0.18 7.79 -1.91
CA VAL A 206 0.41 6.76 -2.92
C VAL A 206 -0.32 5.47 -2.53
N ASP A 207 -1.32 5.06 -3.31
CA ASP A 207 -1.88 3.70 -3.22
C ASP A 207 -0.90 2.72 -3.90
N ALA A 208 -0.22 1.96 -3.06
CA ALA A 208 0.81 1.01 -3.47
C ALA A 208 0.36 -0.46 -3.39
N ALA A 209 -0.96 -0.69 -3.33
CA ALA A 209 -1.51 -2.04 -3.17
C ALA A 209 -1.06 -3.00 -4.29
N GLN A 210 -0.76 -2.49 -5.47
CA GLN A 210 -0.28 -3.29 -6.60
C GLN A 210 1.23 -3.13 -6.87
N SER A 211 1.91 -2.12 -6.36
CA SER A 211 3.35 -1.96 -6.59
C SER A 211 4.20 -2.81 -5.65
N VAL A 212 3.90 -2.77 -4.34
CA VAL A 212 4.67 -3.46 -3.30
C VAL A 212 4.79 -4.97 -3.51
N PRO A 213 3.75 -5.70 -4.00
CA PRO A 213 3.87 -7.12 -4.32
C PRO A 213 4.79 -7.44 -5.50
N HIS A 214 5.08 -6.49 -6.39
CA HIS A 214 5.67 -6.76 -7.71
C HIS A 214 7.09 -6.26 -7.88
N PHE A 215 7.48 -5.17 -7.19
CA PHE A 215 8.85 -4.64 -7.28
C PHE A 215 9.28 -3.94 -5.98
N PRO A 216 10.60 -3.81 -5.75
CA PRO A 216 11.13 -3.08 -4.59
C PRO A 216 10.66 -1.63 -4.60
N VAL A 217 10.27 -1.12 -3.43
CA VAL A 217 9.85 0.26 -3.23
C VAL A 217 10.74 0.90 -2.18
N ASP A 218 11.09 2.17 -2.41
CA ASP A 218 11.85 3.02 -1.51
C ASP A 218 11.08 4.32 -1.28
N VAL A 219 10.44 4.44 -0.11
CA VAL A 219 9.58 5.59 0.20
C VAL A 219 10.38 6.88 0.37
N GLN A 220 11.67 6.79 0.75
CA GLN A 220 12.55 7.96 0.83
C GLN A 220 12.99 8.43 -0.56
N ASP A 221 13.33 7.51 -1.47
CA ASP A 221 13.67 7.85 -2.86
C ASP A 221 12.48 8.41 -3.64
N LEU A 222 11.27 7.90 -3.36
CA LEU A 222 10.02 8.46 -3.90
C LEU A 222 9.66 9.81 -3.30
N ASP A 223 10.14 10.11 -2.10
CA ASP A 223 9.74 11.25 -1.27
C ASP A 223 8.24 11.27 -0.96
N ALA A 224 7.62 10.09 -0.81
CA ALA A 224 6.19 9.94 -0.56
C ALA A 224 5.79 10.47 0.83
N ASP A 225 4.71 11.24 0.92
CA ASP A 225 4.20 11.76 2.20
C ASP A 225 3.38 10.71 2.93
N PHE A 226 2.51 10.02 2.19
CA PHE A 226 1.76 8.84 2.64
C PHE A 226 1.91 7.72 1.61
N PHE A 227 2.05 6.49 2.08
CA PHE A 227 2.20 5.33 1.22
C PHE A 227 1.48 4.14 1.85
N VAL A 228 0.59 3.47 1.11
CA VAL A 228 -0.30 2.49 1.71
C VAL A 228 -0.39 1.21 0.88
N PHE A 229 -0.38 0.05 1.57
CA PHE A 229 -0.52 -1.25 0.91
C PHE A 229 -1.17 -2.31 1.80
N SER A 230 -1.66 -3.38 1.16
CA SER A 230 -2.37 -4.48 1.81
C SER A 230 -1.54 -5.75 1.83
N GLY A 231 -1.50 -6.43 2.97
CA GLY A 231 -0.77 -7.68 3.12
C GLY A 231 -1.35 -8.86 2.32
N HIS A 232 -2.68 -8.94 2.16
CA HIS A 232 -3.31 -10.05 1.41
C HIS A 232 -2.96 -10.09 -0.09
N LYS A 233 -2.34 -9.05 -0.65
CA LYS A 233 -1.81 -9.05 -2.01
C LYS A 233 -0.33 -9.45 -2.09
N MET A 234 0.33 -9.56 -0.92
CA MET A 234 1.73 -9.93 -0.79
C MET A 234 1.93 -11.07 0.22
N PHE A 235 1.13 -12.11 0.06
CA PHE A 235 1.23 -13.40 0.75
C PHE A 235 0.90 -13.41 2.25
N ALA A 236 0.44 -12.28 2.82
CA ALA A 236 0.03 -12.22 4.22
C ALA A 236 -1.47 -12.54 4.39
N PRO A 237 -1.94 -12.82 5.61
CA PRO A 237 -3.36 -12.98 5.90
C PRO A 237 -4.17 -11.71 5.57
N THR A 238 -5.47 -11.89 5.38
CA THR A 238 -6.43 -10.76 5.34
C THR A 238 -6.38 -9.94 6.63
N ALA A 239 -6.89 -8.72 6.58
CA ALA A 239 -6.87 -7.78 7.69
C ALA A 239 -5.46 -7.41 8.17
N SER A 240 -4.51 -7.37 7.25
CA SER A 240 -3.16 -6.84 7.46
C SER A 240 -2.78 -5.84 6.36
N GLY A 241 -2.14 -4.76 6.74
CA GLY A 241 -1.68 -3.72 5.84
C GLY A 241 -0.83 -2.70 6.56
N ILE A 242 -0.24 -1.81 5.79
CA ILE A 242 0.65 -0.76 6.29
C ILE A 242 0.20 0.57 5.71
N LEU A 243 0.15 1.57 6.56
CA LEU A 243 0.20 2.97 6.20
C LEU A 243 1.57 3.50 6.63
N TYR A 244 2.37 3.96 5.68
CA TYR A 244 3.52 4.81 5.94
C TYR A 244 3.08 6.27 5.89
N GLY A 245 3.60 7.07 6.79
CA GLY A 245 3.46 8.53 6.76
C GLY A 245 4.75 9.21 7.20
N LYS A 246 5.19 10.23 6.47
CA LYS A 246 6.32 11.06 6.92
C LYS A 246 6.07 11.60 8.32
N ARG A 247 7.12 11.66 9.13
CA ARG A 247 7.06 12.06 10.55
C ARG A 247 6.34 13.40 10.77
N GLU A 248 6.45 14.33 9.87
CA GLU A 248 5.82 15.65 9.93
C GLU A 248 4.29 15.63 9.81
N TRP A 249 3.73 14.56 9.26
CA TRP A 249 2.28 14.37 9.08
C TRP A 249 1.60 13.52 10.17
N LEU A 250 2.39 12.93 11.10
CA LEU A 250 1.91 11.98 12.12
C LEU A 250 1.74 12.58 13.52
#